data_49753b746f63ebdd223690f85abe61b0
#
_entry.id   49753b746f63ebdd223690f85abe61b0
#
_cell.length_a   1.000
_cell.length_b   1.000
_cell.length_c   1.000
_cell.angle_alpha   90.00
_cell.angle_beta   90.00
_cell.angle_gamma   90.00
#
_symmetry.space_group_name_H-M   'P 1'
#
loop_
_entity.id
_entity.type
_entity.pdbx_description
1 polymer ?
#
loop_
_entity_poly.entity_id
_entity_poly.type
_entity_poly.pdbx_seq_one_letter_code
_entity_poly.pdbx_strand_id
1 'polypeptide(L)'
;MDAEKILISVLPAFITGFVSMIALITSYKAAKNSTRQSYNNNVDSMKFTQKEKVADQVAEKSAILLTKCDPNVLNTVINELVPRPISHEENANVRRRLLGIADEIQTLSNIIKMLTYSVFDSEEFLRKLEDIGNKLDVVNEKCSTMLLRLAEIYTAMTPEGRIKNINVMEEKKNLEQSFPEGYRESYIQLHLALSDLIWYIRQQSIPKDINRKKKKQ
;
A
#
# COMPACT_ATOMS: atom_id res chain seq x y z
N MET A 1 -52.59 -64.47 22.24
CA MET A 1 -52.52 -63.08 21.82
C MET A 1 -51.71 -63.07 20.52
N ASP A 2 -52.37 -62.83 19.39
CA ASP A 2 -51.84 -63.09 18.06
C ASP A 2 -50.70 -62.21 17.73
N ALA A 3 -49.53 -62.79 17.44
CA ALA A 3 -48.30 -62.06 17.09
C ALA A 3 -48.50 -61.09 15.90
N GLU A 4 -49.39 -61.41 14.97
CA GLU A 4 -49.78 -60.52 13.86
C GLU A 4 -50.42 -59.22 14.30
N LYS A 5 -51.29 -59.24 15.33
CA LYS A 5 -51.93 -58.00 15.84
C LYS A 5 -50.95 -57.09 16.52
N ILE A 6 -49.93 -57.64 17.18
CA ILE A 6 -48.83 -56.81 17.80
C ILE A 6 -47.96 -56.21 16.70
N LEU A 7 -47.66 -57.01 15.67
CA LEU A 7 -46.83 -56.52 14.56
C LEU A 7 -47.49 -55.33 13.81
N ILE A 8 -48.80 -55.43 13.54
CA ILE A 8 -49.57 -54.38 12.84
C ILE A 8 -49.69 -53.12 13.66
N SER A 9 -49.72 -53.19 15.00
CA SER A 9 -49.82 -52.01 15.86
C SER A 9 -48.49 -51.32 16.12
N VAL A 10 -47.36 -52.04 16.07
CA VAL A 10 -46.02 -51.51 16.38
C VAL A 10 -45.31 -51.05 15.11
N LEU A 11 -45.59 -51.65 13.96
CA LEU A 11 -44.94 -51.31 12.69
C LEU A 11 -45.04 -49.81 12.27
N PRO A 12 -46.23 -49.17 12.40
CA PRO A 12 -46.35 -47.73 12.08
C PRO A 12 -45.51 -46.84 13.01
N ALA A 13 -45.43 -47.21 14.30
CA ALA A 13 -44.57 -46.40 15.26
C ALA A 13 -43.10 -46.56 14.97
N PHE A 14 -42.65 -47.75 14.55
CA PHE A 14 -41.25 -47.97 14.12
C PHE A 14 -40.90 -47.20 12.84
N ILE A 15 -41.79 -47.24 11.83
CA ILE A 15 -41.59 -46.48 10.58
C ILE A 15 -41.56 -44.99 10.87
N THR A 16 -42.47 -44.47 11.68
CA THR A 16 -42.51 -43.05 12.04
C THR A 16 -41.26 -42.63 12.82
N GLY A 17 -40.78 -43.45 13.75
CA GLY A 17 -39.55 -43.22 14.50
C GLY A 17 -38.32 -43.22 13.59
N PHE A 18 -38.23 -44.15 12.64
CA PHE A 18 -37.12 -44.22 11.70
C PHE A 18 -37.08 -43.02 10.73
N VAL A 19 -38.23 -42.63 10.19
CA VAL A 19 -38.35 -41.43 9.32
C VAL A 19 -37.98 -40.15 10.09
N SER A 20 -38.42 -40.04 11.34
CA SER A 20 -38.10 -38.91 12.21
C SER A 20 -36.59 -38.85 12.50
N MET A 21 -35.94 -39.98 12.72
CA MET A 21 -34.49 -40.05 12.93
C MET A 21 -33.70 -39.63 11.68
N ILE A 22 -34.12 -40.08 10.49
CA ILE A 22 -33.51 -39.67 9.22
C ILE A 22 -33.69 -38.17 9.01
N ALA A 23 -34.88 -37.63 9.28
CA ALA A 23 -35.17 -36.18 9.17
C ALA A 23 -34.31 -35.37 10.13
N LEU A 24 -34.09 -35.81 11.35
CA LEU A 24 -33.22 -35.19 12.33
C LEU A 24 -31.76 -35.18 11.87
N ILE A 25 -31.25 -36.31 11.37
CA ILE A 25 -29.87 -36.41 10.88
C ILE A 25 -29.66 -35.51 9.66
N THR A 26 -30.60 -35.47 8.72
CA THR A 26 -30.51 -34.59 7.54
C THR A 26 -30.61 -33.13 7.91
N SER A 27 -31.50 -32.75 8.81
CA SER A 27 -31.62 -31.39 9.32
C SER A 27 -30.36 -30.95 10.05
N TYR A 28 -29.76 -31.79 10.87
CA TYR A 28 -28.51 -31.51 11.56
C TYR A 28 -27.35 -31.29 10.58
N LYS A 29 -27.22 -32.17 9.56
CA LYS A 29 -26.19 -32.00 8.51
C LYS A 29 -26.40 -30.72 7.71
N ALA A 30 -27.63 -30.40 7.35
CA ALA A 30 -27.97 -29.17 6.64
C ALA A 30 -27.64 -27.91 7.48
N ALA A 31 -28.01 -27.90 8.76
CA ALA A 31 -27.71 -26.83 9.69
C ALA A 31 -26.19 -26.65 9.87
N LYS A 32 -25.44 -27.76 10.06
CA LYS A 32 -23.97 -27.72 10.17
C LYS A 32 -23.30 -27.19 8.92
N ASN A 33 -23.76 -27.61 7.74
CA ASN A 33 -23.21 -27.12 6.46
C ASN A 33 -23.55 -25.63 6.24
N SER A 34 -24.78 -25.20 6.55
CA SER A 34 -25.18 -23.80 6.47
C SER A 34 -24.38 -22.92 7.41
N THR A 35 -24.17 -23.34 8.66
CA THR A 35 -23.33 -22.60 9.62
C THR A 35 -21.89 -22.47 9.14
N ARG A 36 -21.30 -23.57 8.62
CA ARG A 36 -19.95 -23.58 8.08
C ARG A 36 -19.82 -22.66 6.86
N GLN A 37 -20.81 -22.71 5.97
CA GLN A 37 -20.84 -21.84 4.79
C GLN A 37 -21.00 -20.36 5.17
N SER A 38 -21.87 -20.04 6.12
CA SER A 38 -22.06 -18.70 6.66
C SER A 38 -20.77 -18.18 7.31
N TYR A 39 -20.09 -19.02 8.10
CA TYR A 39 -18.80 -18.66 8.71
C TYR A 39 -17.74 -18.37 7.65
N ASN A 40 -17.58 -19.23 6.63
CA ASN A 40 -16.62 -19.02 5.55
C ASN A 40 -16.95 -17.74 4.77
N ASN A 41 -18.21 -17.49 4.45
CA ASN A 41 -18.64 -16.26 3.77
C ASN A 41 -18.32 -15.00 4.59
N ASN A 42 -18.51 -15.06 5.92
CA ASN A 42 -18.18 -13.94 6.80
C ASN A 42 -16.67 -13.70 6.86
N VAL A 43 -15.85 -14.74 6.96
CA VAL A 43 -14.39 -14.64 6.96
C VAL A 43 -13.90 -14.06 5.64
N ASP A 44 -14.42 -14.52 4.51
CA ASP A 44 -14.05 -14.03 3.19
C ASP A 44 -14.50 -12.57 3.00
N SER A 45 -15.69 -12.20 3.50
CA SER A 45 -16.16 -10.81 3.50
C SER A 45 -15.27 -9.90 4.35
N MET A 46 -14.84 -10.35 5.53
CA MET A 46 -13.92 -9.58 6.39
C MET A 46 -12.57 -9.38 5.72
N LYS A 47 -11.99 -10.42 5.10
CA LYS A 47 -10.73 -10.32 4.35
C LYS A 47 -10.86 -9.36 3.15
N PHE A 48 -11.98 -9.42 2.46
CA PHE A 48 -12.30 -8.52 1.36
C PHE A 48 -12.30 -7.06 1.82
N THR A 49 -13.07 -6.73 2.86
CA THR A 49 -13.17 -5.37 3.40
C THR A 49 -11.80 -4.87 3.90
N GLN A 50 -11.00 -5.74 4.49
CA GLN A 50 -9.65 -5.39 4.93
C GLN A 50 -8.74 -5.03 3.75
N LYS A 51 -8.73 -5.83 2.68
CA LYS A 51 -7.93 -5.57 1.47
C LYS A 51 -8.35 -4.26 0.79
N GLU A 52 -9.64 -4.01 0.67
CA GLU A 52 -10.17 -2.77 0.10
C GLU A 52 -9.74 -1.55 0.91
N LYS A 53 -9.86 -1.61 2.24
CA LYS A 53 -9.39 -0.54 3.13
C LYS A 53 -7.89 -0.29 2.99
N VAL A 54 -7.08 -1.35 2.88
CA VAL A 54 -5.63 -1.20 2.66
C VAL A 54 -5.34 -0.59 1.30
N ALA A 55 -6.05 -1.01 0.23
CA ALA A 55 -5.89 -0.40 -1.09
C ALA A 55 -6.15 1.11 -1.08
N ASP A 56 -7.20 1.54 -0.38
CA ASP A 56 -7.54 2.96 -0.24
C ASP A 56 -6.48 3.73 0.56
N GLN A 57 -5.98 3.15 1.64
CA GLN A 57 -4.89 3.75 2.42
C GLN A 57 -3.59 3.84 1.62
N VAL A 58 -3.25 2.79 0.86
CA VAL A 58 -2.08 2.81 -0.04
C VAL A 58 -2.25 3.88 -1.11
N ALA A 59 -3.44 4.00 -1.71
CA ALA A 59 -3.72 5.02 -2.72
C ALA A 59 -3.56 6.44 -2.15
N GLU A 60 -4.12 6.71 -0.96
CA GLU A 60 -4.00 7.98 -0.27
C GLU A 60 -2.53 8.34 0.02
N LYS A 61 -1.78 7.42 0.65
CA LYS A 61 -0.38 7.68 1.01
C LYS A 61 0.52 7.79 -0.21
N SER A 62 0.24 7.01 -1.27
CA SER A 62 0.95 7.11 -2.55
C SER A 62 0.71 8.46 -3.23
N ALA A 63 -0.52 8.98 -3.23
CA ALA A 63 -0.82 10.29 -3.80
C ALA A 63 -0.07 11.42 -3.07
N ILE A 64 -0.01 11.35 -1.73
CA ILE A 64 0.75 12.33 -0.92
C ILE A 64 2.26 12.22 -1.24
N LEU A 65 2.81 11.00 -1.26
CA LEU A 65 4.20 10.75 -1.58
C LEU A 65 4.57 11.28 -2.97
N LEU A 66 3.79 10.92 -3.99
CA LEU A 66 4.02 11.35 -5.38
C LEU A 66 3.96 12.87 -5.52
N THR A 67 3.06 13.54 -4.81
CA THR A 67 3.01 15.01 -4.79
C THR A 67 4.28 15.62 -4.19
N LYS A 68 4.80 15.06 -3.09
CA LYS A 68 6.03 15.54 -2.47
C LYS A 68 7.29 15.25 -3.29
N CYS A 69 7.29 14.12 -3.99
CA CYS A 69 8.38 13.68 -4.87
C CYS A 69 8.25 14.22 -6.31
N ASP A 70 7.22 15.01 -6.63
CA ASP A 70 7.04 15.52 -7.99
C ASP A 70 8.27 16.31 -8.45
N PRO A 71 8.85 15.97 -9.61
CA PRO A 71 10.02 16.67 -10.14
C PRO A 71 9.85 18.19 -10.23
N ASN A 72 8.64 18.68 -10.51
CA ASN A 72 8.37 20.11 -10.59
C ASN A 72 8.35 20.75 -9.19
N VAL A 73 7.80 20.06 -8.19
CA VAL A 73 7.81 20.55 -6.79
C VAL A 73 9.24 20.63 -6.27
N LEU A 74 10.04 19.57 -6.50
CA LEU A 74 11.43 19.56 -6.06
C LEU A 74 12.29 20.60 -6.82
N ASN A 75 12.03 20.80 -8.11
CA ASN A 75 12.70 21.83 -8.90
C ASN A 75 12.36 23.25 -8.38
N THR A 76 11.14 23.47 -7.90
CA THR A 76 10.78 24.73 -7.24
C THR A 76 11.64 24.98 -5.99
N VAL A 77 11.90 23.93 -5.21
CA VAL A 77 12.79 24.03 -4.02
C VAL A 77 14.21 24.40 -4.41
N ILE A 78 14.73 23.88 -5.54
CA ILE A 78 16.06 24.30 -6.09
C ILE A 78 16.03 25.76 -6.53
N ASN A 79 14.97 26.18 -7.21
CA ASN A 79 14.83 27.55 -7.74
C ASN A 79 14.68 28.60 -6.64
N GLU A 80 14.15 28.23 -5.47
CA GLU A 80 14.10 29.12 -4.29
C GLU A 80 15.50 29.48 -3.76
N LEU A 81 16.54 28.74 -4.13
CA LEU A 81 17.91 29.05 -3.77
C LEU A 81 18.37 30.36 -4.47
N VAL A 82 18.43 31.43 -3.71
CA VAL A 82 18.98 32.71 -4.17
C VAL A 82 20.42 32.87 -3.62
N PRO A 83 21.44 32.92 -4.48
CA PRO A 83 22.83 33.05 -4.04
C PRO A 83 23.07 34.42 -3.40
N ARG A 84 22.96 34.49 -2.08
CA ARG A 84 23.22 35.69 -1.26
C ARG A 84 23.74 35.28 0.11
N PRO A 85 24.40 36.21 0.82
CA PRO A 85 24.71 35.98 2.23
C PRO A 85 23.45 35.72 3.05
N ILE A 86 23.47 34.68 3.91
CA ILE A 86 22.39 34.36 4.82
C ILE A 86 22.89 34.31 6.28
N SER A 87 22.00 34.56 7.22
CA SER A 87 22.26 34.40 8.64
C SER A 87 22.28 32.92 9.07
N HIS A 88 22.84 32.63 10.24
CA HIS A 88 22.78 31.32 10.85
C HIS A 88 21.36 30.89 11.12
N GLU A 89 20.49 31.77 11.55
CA GLU A 89 19.11 31.50 11.83
C GLU A 89 18.34 31.11 10.54
N GLU A 90 18.55 31.88 9.46
CA GLU A 90 17.98 31.59 8.15
C GLU A 90 18.44 30.20 7.64
N ASN A 91 19.75 29.93 7.72
CA ASN A 91 20.30 28.63 7.37
C ASN A 91 19.67 27.49 8.20
N ALA A 92 19.58 27.66 9.51
CA ALA A 92 18.98 26.65 10.38
C ALA A 92 17.51 26.37 10.02
N ASN A 93 16.73 27.39 9.69
CA ASN A 93 15.34 27.28 9.27
C ASN A 93 15.19 26.55 7.93
N VAL A 94 15.99 26.91 6.93
CA VAL A 94 16.00 26.26 5.62
C VAL A 94 16.40 24.79 5.75
N ARG A 95 17.49 24.49 6.47
CA ARG A 95 17.93 23.10 6.70
C ARG A 95 16.86 22.27 7.38
N ARG A 96 16.19 22.80 8.41
CA ARG A 96 15.10 22.11 9.08
C ARG A 96 13.95 21.78 8.10
N ARG A 97 13.60 22.72 7.21
CA ARG A 97 12.59 22.52 6.17
C ARG A 97 13.01 21.41 5.18
N LEU A 98 14.24 21.46 4.66
CA LEU A 98 14.75 20.48 3.71
C LEU A 98 14.82 19.07 4.30
N LEU A 99 15.35 18.94 5.50
CA LEU A 99 15.38 17.66 6.23
C LEU A 99 13.98 17.16 6.56
N GLY A 100 13.06 18.06 6.92
CA GLY A 100 11.66 17.70 7.16
C GLY A 100 10.98 17.10 5.91
N ILE A 101 11.26 17.63 4.71
CA ILE A 101 10.77 17.07 3.45
C ILE A 101 11.34 15.66 3.23
N ALA A 102 12.65 15.46 3.45
CA ALA A 102 13.28 14.14 3.31
C ALA A 102 12.70 13.12 4.28
N ASP A 103 12.52 13.49 5.55
CA ASP A 103 11.94 12.63 6.60
C ASP A 103 10.47 12.25 6.28
N GLU A 104 9.69 13.18 5.75
CA GLU A 104 8.32 12.91 5.34
C GLU A 104 8.25 11.93 4.16
N ILE A 105 9.11 12.07 3.15
CA ILE A 105 9.21 11.15 2.01
C ILE A 105 9.59 9.75 2.51
N GLN A 106 10.61 9.65 3.37
CA GLN A 106 11.02 8.38 3.96
C GLN A 106 9.90 7.73 4.79
N THR A 107 9.22 8.51 5.60
CA THR A 107 8.11 8.04 6.44
C THR A 107 6.95 7.50 5.60
N LEU A 108 6.54 8.24 4.54
CA LEU A 108 5.49 7.80 3.63
C LEU A 108 5.88 6.52 2.89
N SER A 109 7.13 6.41 2.43
CA SER A 109 7.65 5.20 1.80
C SER A 109 7.55 3.98 2.72
N ASN A 110 7.94 4.13 3.98
CA ASN A 110 7.86 3.07 4.99
C ASN A 110 6.40 2.69 5.30
N ILE A 111 5.49 3.67 5.41
CA ILE A 111 4.06 3.40 5.63
C ILE A 111 3.48 2.61 4.46
N ILE A 112 3.78 2.96 3.21
CA ILE A 112 3.31 2.23 2.03
C ILE A 112 3.82 0.78 2.07
N LYS A 113 5.11 0.57 2.35
CA LYS A 113 5.69 -0.77 2.51
C LYS A 113 4.96 -1.57 3.60
N MET A 114 4.75 -1.01 4.78
CA MET A 114 4.05 -1.69 5.88
C MET A 114 2.61 -2.04 5.55
N LEU A 115 1.85 -1.12 4.95
CA LEU A 115 0.47 -1.35 4.54
C LEU A 115 0.37 -2.49 3.54
N THR A 116 1.24 -2.52 2.55
CA THR A 116 1.24 -3.54 1.51
C THR A 116 1.62 -4.92 2.04
N TYR A 117 2.60 -5.01 2.95
CA TYR A 117 2.93 -6.27 3.61
C TYR A 117 1.78 -6.80 4.48
N SER A 118 0.90 -5.96 4.99
CA SER A 118 -0.25 -6.40 5.82
C SER A 118 -1.29 -7.21 5.04
N VAL A 119 -1.31 -7.16 3.72
CA VAL A 119 -2.25 -7.88 2.85
C VAL A 119 -1.56 -8.92 1.94
N PHE A 120 -0.30 -9.23 2.23
CA PHE A 120 0.47 -10.25 1.52
C PHE A 120 -0.24 -11.61 1.53
N ASP A 121 -0.40 -12.23 0.36
CA ASP A 121 -1.11 -13.50 0.23
C ASP A 121 -0.52 -14.47 -0.81
N SER A 122 0.50 -14.07 -1.58
CA SER A 122 1.07 -14.91 -2.64
C SER A 122 2.50 -14.52 -2.99
N GLU A 123 3.27 -15.47 -3.55
CA GLU A 123 4.62 -15.21 -4.05
C GLU A 123 4.64 -14.19 -5.20
N GLU A 124 3.61 -14.17 -6.06
CA GLU A 124 3.49 -13.18 -7.12
C GLU A 124 3.38 -11.77 -6.52
N PHE A 125 2.59 -11.63 -5.45
CA PHE A 125 2.44 -10.37 -4.74
C PHE A 125 3.75 -9.95 -4.08
N LEU A 126 4.51 -10.88 -3.51
CA LEU A 126 5.82 -10.59 -2.92
C LEU A 126 6.79 -9.97 -3.94
N ARG A 127 6.88 -10.54 -5.15
CA ARG A 127 7.74 -9.98 -6.22
C ARG A 127 7.34 -8.56 -6.60
N LYS A 128 6.04 -8.26 -6.65
CA LYS A 128 5.56 -6.89 -6.89
C LYS A 128 5.94 -5.94 -5.75
N LEU A 129 5.88 -6.41 -4.51
CA LEU A 129 6.27 -5.62 -3.33
C LEU A 129 7.78 -5.33 -3.33
N GLU A 130 8.62 -6.31 -3.69
CA GLU A 130 10.06 -6.13 -3.79
C GLU A 130 10.42 -5.11 -4.88
N ASP A 131 9.81 -5.21 -6.07
CA ASP A 131 10.00 -4.23 -7.16
C ASP A 131 9.61 -2.81 -6.74
N ILE A 132 8.46 -2.66 -6.08
CA ILE A 132 7.99 -1.35 -5.57
C ILE A 132 8.90 -0.85 -4.46
N GLY A 133 9.32 -1.74 -3.54
CA GLY A 133 10.27 -1.42 -2.49
C GLY A 133 11.56 -0.83 -3.06
N ASN A 134 12.13 -1.44 -4.08
CA ASN A 134 13.32 -0.96 -4.76
C ASN A 134 13.10 0.41 -5.43
N LYS A 135 11.96 0.61 -6.10
CA LYS A 135 11.63 1.89 -6.73
C LYS A 135 11.41 3.02 -5.71
N LEU A 136 10.77 2.71 -4.57
CA LEU A 136 10.63 3.64 -3.46
C LEU A 136 12.00 4.05 -2.89
N ASP A 137 12.90 3.08 -2.72
CA ASP A 137 14.24 3.34 -2.20
C ASP A 137 15.06 4.20 -3.17
N VAL A 138 15.01 3.92 -4.47
CA VAL A 138 15.68 4.74 -5.49
C VAL A 138 15.18 6.18 -5.52
N VAL A 139 13.87 6.40 -5.49
CA VAL A 139 13.29 7.75 -5.48
C VAL A 139 13.64 8.48 -4.19
N ASN A 140 13.52 7.80 -3.04
CA ASN A 140 13.87 8.38 -1.75
C ASN A 140 15.35 8.76 -1.66
N GLU A 141 16.27 7.91 -2.11
CA GLU A 141 17.70 8.17 -2.14
C GLU A 141 18.01 9.40 -2.99
N LYS A 142 17.47 9.47 -4.21
CA LYS A 142 17.69 10.61 -5.11
C LYS A 142 17.14 11.92 -4.52
N CYS A 143 15.93 11.90 -3.95
CA CYS A 143 15.36 13.07 -3.27
C CYS A 143 16.22 13.51 -2.08
N SER A 144 16.58 12.57 -1.21
CA SER A 144 17.37 12.86 -0.02
C SER A 144 18.75 13.41 -0.38
N THR A 145 19.42 12.83 -1.38
CA THR A 145 20.72 13.30 -1.86
C THR A 145 20.63 14.75 -2.38
N MET A 146 19.60 15.07 -3.16
CA MET A 146 19.38 16.43 -3.66
C MET A 146 19.11 17.41 -2.51
N LEU A 147 18.22 17.07 -1.56
CA LEU A 147 17.87 17.92 -0.43
C LEU A 147 19.06 18.15 0.51
N LEU A 148 19.88 17.12 0.74
CA LEU A 148 21.12 17.25 1.51
C LEU A 148 22.12 18.16 0.80
N ARG A 149 22.27 18.02 -0.52
CA ARG A 149 23.17 18.91 -1.29
C ARG A 149 22.71 20.35 -1.23
N LEU A 150 21.41 20.63 -1.32
CA LEU A 150 20.86 21.96 -1.10
C LEU A 150 21.18 22.49 0.30
N ALA A 151 21.03 21.67 1.32
CA ALA A 151 21.35 22.07 2.70
C ALA A 151 22.84 22.41 2.88
N GLU A 152 23.75 21.72 2.18
CA GLU A 152 25.18 22.03 2.14
C GLU A 152 25.44 23.38 1.46
N ILE A 153 24.80 23.65 0.32
CA ILE A 153 24.90 24.91 -0.40
C ILE A 153 24.43 26.09 0.48
N TYR A 154 23.29 25.93 1.15
CA TYR A 154 22.82 26.95 2.11
C TYR A 154 23.81 27.17 3.25
N THR A 155 24.46 26.09 3.74
CA THR A 155 25.50 26.23 4.76
C THR A 155 26.72 27.01 4.26
N ALA A 156 27.11 26.82 2.99
CA ALA A 156 28.21 27.58 2.36
C ALA A 156 27.92 29.10 2.20
N MET A 157 26.63 29.47 2.25
CA MET A 157 26.22 30.88 2.16
C MET A 157 26.30 31.61 3.50
N THR A 158 26.52 30.91 4.62
CA THR A 158 26.78 31.56 5.94
C THR A 158 28.18 32.17 6.01
N PRO A 159 28.45 33.09 6.97
CA PRO A 159 29.75 33.70 7.12
C PRO A 159 30.92 32.72 7.24
N GLU A 160 30.73 31.65 8.04
CA GLU A 160 31.75 30.59 8.24
C GLU A 160 31.83 29.63 7.05
N GLY A 161 30.70 29.38 6.38
CA GLY A 161 30.62 28.50 5.22
C GLY A 161 31.33 29.04 3.99
N ARG A 162 31.46 30.36 3.87
CA ARG A 162 32.18 31.03 2.77
C ARG A 162 33.66 30.67 2.73
N ILE A 163 34.24 30.23 3.85
CA ILE A 163 35.63 29.80 3.91
C ILE A 163 35.85 28.48 3.16
N LYS A 164 34.78 27.74 2.83
CA LYS A 164 34.85 26.39 2.22
C LYS A 164 34.97 26.40 0.68
N ASN A 165 35.15 27.52 0.02
CA ASN A 165 35.34 27.65 -1.44
C ASN A 165 34.29 26.95 -2.31
N ILE A 166 33.04 26.81 -1.84
CA ILE A 166 31.95 26.29 -2.64
C ILE A 166 31.43 27.41 -3.56
N ASN A 167 31.47 27.17 -4.86
CA ASN A 167 30.85 28.08 -5.83
C ASN A 167 29.34 27.84 -5.88
N VAL A 168 28.58 28.58 -5.07
CA VAL A 168 27.13 28.44 -4.91
C VAL A 168 26.37 28.52 -6.24
N MET A 169 26.81 29.40 -7.16
CA MET A 169 26.17 29.56 -8.48
C MET A 169 26.37 28.31 -9.36
N GLU A 170 27.58 27.76 -9.36
CA GLU A 170 27.92 26.56 -10.12
C GLU A 170 27.20 25.34 -9.57
N GLU A 171 27.17 25.17 -8.25
CA GLU A 171 26.46 24.08 -7.59
C GLU A 171 24.94 24.12 -7.83
N LYS A 172 24.35 25.33 -7.78
CA LYS A 172 22.95 25.53 -8.15
C LYS A 172 22.68 25.09 -9.59
N LYS A 173 23.52 25.56 -10.54
CA LYS A 173 23.40 25.18 -11.94
C LYS A 173 23.53 23.67 -12.15
N ASN A 174 24.47 23.04 -11.45
CA ASN A 174 24.68 21.61 -11.51
C ASN A 174 23.43 20.86 -11.03
N LEU A 175 22.80 21.29 -9.93
CA LEU A 175 21.55 20.71 -9.44
C LEU A 175 20.39 20.91 -10.42
N GLU A 176 20.24 22.10 -10.99
CA GLU A 176 19.20 22.41 -11.97
C GLU A 176 19.32 21.55 -13.25
N GLN A 177 20.53 21.19 -13.65
CA GLN A 177 20.78 20.39 -14.84
C GLN A 177 20.74 18.89 -14.58
N SER A 178 21.39 18.42 -13.53
CA SER A 178 21.59 16.98 -13.29
C SER A 178 20.39 16.31 -12.62
N PHE A 179 19.67 17.01 -11.74
CA PHE A 179 18.60 16.39 -10.97
C PHE A 179 17.38 16.00 -11.84
N PRO A 180 16.82 16.88 -12.72
CA PRO A 180 15.61 16.55 -13.45
C PRO A 180 15.75 15.36 -14.40
N GLU A 181 16.87 15.21 -15.10
CA GLU A 181 17.04 14.17 -16.12
C GLU A 181 17.09 12.76 -15.52
N GLY A 182 17.92 12.54 -14.51
CA GLY A 182 18.07 11.21 -13.89
C GLY A 182 16.95 10.85 -12.91
N TYR A 183 16.19 11.84 -12.46
CA TYR A 183 15.14 11.67 -11.45
C TYR A 183 13.77 11.38 -12.06
N ARG A 184 13.40 12.09 -13.15
CA ARG A 184 12.05 12.01 -13.77
C ARG A 184 11.68 10.59 -14.14
N GLU A 185 12.60 9.83 -14.72
CA GLU A 185 12.34 8.43 -15.09
C GLU A 185 12.05 7.58 -13.85
N SER A 186 12.85 7.70 -12.79
CA SER A 186 12.63 6.96 -11.54
C SER A 186 11.28 7.31 -10.91
N TYR A 187 10.86 8.57 -10.95
CA TYR A 187 9.56 9.02 -10.48
C TYR A 187 8.41 8.42 -11.30
N ILE A 188 8.51 8.41 -12.64
CA ILE A 188 7.49 7.81 -13.52
C ILE A 188 7.36 6.31 -13.24
N GLN A 189 8.48 5.60 -13.13
CA GLN A 189 8.50 4.16 -12.84
C GLN A 189 7.87 3.86 -11.47
N LEU A 190 8.13 4.67 -10.46
CA LEU A 190 7.47 4.54 -9.16
C LEU A 190 5.96 4.79 -9.27
N HIS A 191 5.53 5.85 -9.97
CA HIS A 191 4.13 6.16 -10.16
C HIS A 191 3.35 5.02 -10.81
N LEU A 192 3.90 4.44 -11.88
CA LEU A 192 3.30 3.29 -12.56
C LEU A 192 3.22 2.07 -11.64
N ALA A 193 4.32 1.76 -10.92
CA ALA A 193 4.35 0.62 -10.02
C ALA A 193 3.34 0.73 -8.87
N LEU A 194 3.19 1.92 -8.27
CA LEU A 194 2.18 2.16 -7.23
C LEU A 194 0.75 2.05 -7.79
N SER A 195 0.50 2.54 -8.99
CA SER A 195 -0.79 2.41 -9.65
C SER A 195 -1.15 0.94 -9.91
N ASP A 196 -0.20 0.15 -10.42
CA ASP A 196 -0.36 -1.28 -10.64
C ASP A 196 -0.58 -2.06 -9.34
N LEU A 197 0.11 -1.68 -8.26
CA LEU A 197 -0.09 -2.29 -6.95
C LEU A 197 -1.51 -2.06 -6.42
N ILE A 198 -1.98 -0.81 -6.44
CA ILE A 198 -3.33 -0.45 -5.98
C ILE A 198 -4.38 -1.23 -6.77
N TRP A 199 -4.21 -1.28 -8.10
CA TRP A 199 -5.09 -2.05 -8.97
C TRP A 199 -5.07 -3.53 -8.63
N TYR A 200 -3.88 -4.12 -8.41
CA TYR A 200 -3.71 -5.52 -8.05
C TYR A 200 -4.42 -5.86 -6.73
N ILE A 201 -4.22 -5.06 -5.68
CA ILE A 201 -4.88 -5.26 -4.38
C ILE A 201 -6.40 -5.20 -4.54
N ARG A 202 -6.93 -4.25 -5.32
CA ARG A 202 -8.36 -4.12 -5.61
C ARG A 202 -8.91 -5.32 -6.40
N GLN A 203 -8.19 -5.84 -7.37
CA GLN A 203 -8.59 -7.03 -8.11
C GLN A 203 -8.67 -8.29 -7.22
N GLN A 204 -7.74 -8.44 -6.30
CA GLN A 204 -7.78 -9.51 -5.30
C GLN A 204 -8.91 -9.36 -4.27
N SER A 205 -9.48 -8.16 -4.20
CA SER A 205 -10.62 -7.86 -3.34
C SER A 205 -11.98 -8.21 -3.97
N ILE A 206 -12.06 -8.59 -5.24
CA ILE A 206 -13.33 -8.95 -5.91
C ILE A 206 -13.68 -10.41 -5.57
N PRO A 207 -14.85 -10.71 -4.98
CA PRO A 207 -15.28 -12.07 -4.70
C PRO A 207 -15.31 -12.92 -5.98
N LYS A 208 -14.70 -14.12 -5.92
CA LYS A 208 -14.57 -15.04 -7.08
C LYS A 208 -15.91 -15.42 -7.72
N ASP A 209 -17.01 -15.33 -6.97
CA ASP A 209 -18.36 -15.68 -7.47
C ASP A 209 -18.94 -14.65 -8.47
N ILE A 210 -18.53 -13.39 -8.40
CA ILE A 210 -18.97 -12.37 -9.37
C ILE A 210 -18.35 -12.62 -10.74
N ASN A 211 -17.09 -13.08 -10.77
CA ASN A 211 -16.38 -13.40 -12.01
C ASN A 211 -16.91 -14.66 -12.73
N ARG A 212 -17.54 -15.60 -11.99
CA ARG A 212 -18.18 -16.80 -12.62
C ARG A 212 -19.47 -16.46 -13.35
N LYS A 213 -20.22 -15.45 -12.91
CA LYS A 213 -21.46 -15.02 -13.58
C LYS A 213 -21.19 -14.26 -14.89
N LYS A 214 -20.09 -13.48 -14.99
CA LYS A 214 -19.72 -12.77 -16.24
C LYS A 214 -19.17 -13.68 -17.35
N LYS A 215 -18.69 -14.88 -17.04
CA LYS A 215 -18.22 -15.86 -18.06
C LYS A 215 -19.32 -16.76 -18.62
N LYS A 216 -20.57 -16.64 -18.11
CA LYS A 216 -21.72 -17.44 -18.57
C LYS A 216 -22.78 -16.62 -19.32
N GLN A 217 -22.52 -15.34 -19.57
CA GLN A 217 -23.24 -14.47 -20.49
C GLN A 217 -22.37 -14.18 -21.76
#